data_4070ac701d95a3a32b28e5ee9b79cd4c
#
_entry.id   4070ac701d95a3a32b28e5ee9b79cd4c
#
_cell.length_a   1.000
_cell.length_b   1.000
_cell.length_c   1.000
_cell.angle_alpha   90.00
_cell.angle_beta   90.00
_cell.angle_gamma   90.00
#
_symmetry.space_group_name_H-M   'P 1'
#
loop_
_entity.id
_entity.type
_entity.pdbx_description
1 polymer ?
#
loop_
_entity_poly.entity_id
_entity_poly.type
_entity_poly.pdbx_seq_one_letter_code
_entity_poly.pdbx_strand_id
1 'polypeptide(L)'
;ESMAKQMFVFQSPVMLRRSVFENLTYPLTLCKTPKAEINRLADEWVSRISLKEVIHIAATRLSRGEKQKLALARALITKPEMLFLDEPTASLDGKTTLEIEKLLQNSAENGTTIMMSTHDIGQAKRLAKNILFLNKGKLESTQPAQIFFREPISNNARKFIAGEIVE
;
A
#
# COMPACT_ATOMS: atom_id res chain seq x y z
N GLU A 1 -10.87 18.93 -7.67
CA GLU A 1 -9.89 19.12 -6.56
C GLU A 1 -9.90 17.98 -5.52
N SER A 2 -11.00 17.25 -5.36
CA SER A 2 -11.15 16.24 -4.28
C SER A 2 -10.57 14.85 -4.60
N MET A 3 -10.44 14.45 -5.86
CA MET A 3 -10.09 13.06 -6.24
C MET A 3 -8.62 12.66 -6.02
N ALA A 4 -7.71 13.61 -5.95
CA ALA A 4 -6.28 13.33 -5.73
C ALA A 4 -5.89 13.20 -4.25
N LYS A 5 -6.78 13.52 -3.32
CA LYS A 5 -6.45 13.58 -1.88
C LYS A 5 -6.45 12.23 -1.19
N GLN A 6 -7.27 11.31 -1.67
CA GLN A 6 -7.42 9.98 -1.07
C GLN A 6 -7.33 8.91 -2.14
N MET A 7 -6.54 7.87 -1.87
CA MET A 7 -6.39 6.72 -2.74
C MET A 7 -6.63 5.43 -1.98
N PHE A 8 -7.12 4.41 -2.68
CA PHE A 8 -7.34 3.08 -2.15
C PHE A 8 -6.63 2.02 -3.01
N VAL A 9 -5.95 1.08 -2.38
CA VAL A 9 -5.34 -0.08 -3.04
C VAL A 9 -5.85 -1.35 -2.38
N PHE A 10 -6.54 -2.17 -3.17
CA PHE A 10 -7.10 -3.44 -2.74
C PHE A 10 -6.03 -4.54 -2.66
N GLN A 11 -6.31 -5.58 -1.89
CA GLN A 11 -5.50 -6.79 -1.79
C GLN A 11 -5.24 -7.44 -3.18
N SER A 12 -6.23 -7.40 -4.07
CA SER A 12 -6.11 -7.86 -5.45
C SER A 12 -6.37 -6.68 -6.40
N PRO A 13 -5.32 -5.94 -6.80
CA PRO A 13 -5.50 -4.73 -7.58
C PRO A 13 -5.92 -5.03 -9.01
N VAL A 14 -6.88 -4.26 -9.50
CA VAL A 14 -7.33 -4.33 -10.89
C VAL A 14 -6.35 -3.56 -11.79
N MET A 15 -5.87 -4.24 -12.83
CA MET A 15 -5.08 -3.61 -13.90
C MET A 15 -5.97 -3.22 -15.06
N LEU A 16 -5.79 -2.02 -15.57
CA LEU A 16 -6.38 -1.61 -16.84
C LEU A 16 -5.77 -2.47 -17.97
N ARG A 17 -6.57 -2.80 -19.00
CA ARG A 17 -6.11 -3.51 -20.20
C ARG A 17 -5.22 -2.61 -21.08
N ARG A 18 -4.14 -2.13 -20.51
CA ARG A 18 -3.17 -1.17 -21.07
C ARG A 18 -1.77 -1.57 -20.64
N SER A 19 -0.75 -0.90 -21.18
CA SER A 19 0.64 -1.09 -20.78
C SER A 19 0.88 -0.73 -19.30
N VAL A 20 2.03 -1.13 -18.77
CA VAL A 20 2.51 -0.71 -17.43
C VAL A 20 2.59 0.81 -17.36
N PHE A 21 3.19 1.45 -18.38
CA PHE A 21 3.28 2.89 -18.49
C PHE A 21 1.91 3.57 -18.37
N GLU A 22 0.93 3.14 -19.18
CA GLU A 22 -0.40 3.74 -19.18
C GLU A 22 -1.17 3.48 -17.88
N ASN A 23 -0.97 2.32 -17.22
CA ASN A 23 -1.52 2.09 -15.89
C ASN A 23 -0.94 3.03 -14.85
N LEU A 24 0.38 3.20 -14.85
CA LEU A 24 1.10 4.07 -13.92
C LEU A 24 0.68 5.53 -14.07
N THR A 25 0.59 6.00 -15.30
CA THR A 25 0.35 7.42 -15.62
C THR A 25 -1.12 7.79 -15.70
N TYR A 26 -2.03 6.83 -15.65
CA TYR A 26 -3.47 7.07 -15.78
C TYR A 26 -4.02 8.15 -14.83
N PRO A 27 -3.68 8.17 -13.53
CA PRO A 27 -4.17 9.22 -12.64
C PRO A 27 -3.67 10.61 -13.01
N LEU A 28 -2.42 10.73 -13.48
CA LEU A 28 -1.85 12.01 -13.94
C LEU A 28 -2.58 12.54 -15.18
N THR A 29 -2.99 11.65 -16.08
CA THR A 29 -3.78 12.00 -17.26
C THR A 29 -5.16 12.56 -16.86
N LEU A 30 -5.81 11.96 -15.85
CA LEU A 30 -7.08 12.48 -15.32
C LEU A 30 -6.93 13.85 -14.66
N CYS A 31 -5.78 14.09 -14.03
CA CYS A 31 -5.43 15.40 -13.44
C CYS A 31 -4.99 16.44 -14.49
N LYS A 32 -5.01 16.10 -15.79
CA LYS A 32 -4.55 16.96 -16.89
C LYS A 32 -3.10 17.45 -16.73
N THR A 33 -2.24 16.61 -16.12
CA THR A 33 -0.82 16.90 -15.94
C THR A 33 -0.14 17.05 -17.31
N PRO A 34 0.77 18.02 -17.50
CA PRO A 34 1.52 18.18 -18.76
C PRO A 34 2.31 16.93 -19.14
N LYS A 35 2.34 16.59 -20.45
CA LYS A 35 2.98 15.37 -20.97
C LYS A 35 4.46 15.22 -20.56
N ALA A 36 5.22 16.30 -20.55
CA ALA A 36 6.60 16.29 -20.12
C ALA A 36 6.75 15.86 -18.65
N GLU A 37 5.87 16.34 -17.79
CA GLU A 37 5.86 15.98 -16.36
C GLU A 37 5.38 14.54 -16.16
N ILE A 38 4.40 14.07 -16.92
CA ILE A 38 3.97 12.66 -16.92
C ILE A 38 5.15 11.73 -17.22
N ASN A 39 5.93 12.03 -18.28
CA ASN A 39 7.08 11.21 -18.66
C ASN A 39 8.15 11.22 -17.56
N ARG A 40 8.48 12.37 -17.01
CA ARG A 40 9.45 12.51 -15.92
C ARG A 40 9.06 11.69 -14.70
N LEU A 41 7.81 11.81 -14.25
CA LEU A 41 7.30 11.06 -13.11
C LEU A 41 7.23 9.56 -13.39
N ALA A 42 6.84 9.16 -14.60
CA ALA A 42 6.80 7.75 -15.00
C ALA A 42 8.19 7.11 -14.94
N ASP A 43 9.23 7.78 -15.47
CA ASP A 43 10.61 7.27 -15.44
C ASP A 43 11.12 7.13 -14.00
N GLU A 44 10.80 8.07 -13.13
CA GLU A 44 11.15 8.03 -11.72
C GLU A 44 10.45 6.84 -11.02
N TRP A 45 9.13 6.73 -11.17
CA TRP A 45 8.35 5.71 -10.48
C TRP A 45 8.60 4.30 -10.99
N VAL A 46 8.74 4.10 -12.32
CA VAL A 46 9.02 2.77 -12.87
C VAL A 46 10.37 2.23 -12.40
N SER A 47 11.34 3.11 -12.19
CA SER A 47 12.64 2.74 -11.61
C SER A 47 12.50 2.34 -10.13
N ARG A 48 11.73 3.10 -9.35
CA ARG A 48 11.47 2.81 -7.92
C ARG A 48 10.81 1.45 -7.69
N ILE A 49 9.91 1.03 -8.59
CA ILE A 49 9.19 -0.25 -8.48
C ILE A 49 9.84 -1.38 -9.28
N SER A 50 11.01 -1.15 -9.90
CA SER A 50 11.78 -2.12 -10.68
C SER A 50 11.00 -2.74 -11.85
N LEU A 51 10.22 -1.94 -12.58
CA LEU A 51 9.45 -2.38 -13.75
C LEU A 51 9.90 -1.74 -15.08
N LYS A 52 11.12 -1.22 -15.13
CA LYS A 52 11.64 -0.50 -16.29
C LYS A 52 11.64 -1.37 -17.56
N GLU A 53 12.10 -2.61 -17.45
CA GLU A 53 12.22 -3.54 -18.59
C GLU A 53 10.86 -3.97 -19.16
N VAL A 54 9.80 -3.84 -18.36
CA VAL A 54 8.45 -4.28 -18.73
C VAL A 54 7.46 -3.13 -18.91
N ILE A 55 7.97 -1.89 -19.00
CA ILE A 55 7.12 -0.68 -19.01
C ILE A 55 6.09 -0.64 -20.15
N HIS A 56 6.42 -1.26 -21.29
CA HIS A 56 5.57 -1.27 -22.50
C HIS A 56 4.71 -2.51 -22.66
N ILE A 57 4.86 -3.53 -21.79
CA ILE A 57 4.00 -4.73 -21.87
C ILE A 57 2.63 -4.47 -21.26
N ALA A 58 1.64 -5.30 -21.62
CA ALA A 58 0.32 -5.23 -21.00
C ALA A 58 0.40 -5.54 -19.50
N ALA A 59 -0.09 -4.64 -18.64
CA ALA A 59 -0.02 -4.77 -17.19
C ALA A 59 -0.76 -6.03 -16.66
N THR A 60 -1.69 -6.57 -17.43
CA THR A 60 -2.39 -7.83 -17.11
C THR A 60 -1.45 -9.04 -17.08
N ARG A 61 -0.30 -8.98 -17.78
CA ARG A 61 0.71 -10.05 -17.86
C ARG A 61 1.71 -10.06 -16.70
N LEU A 62 1.73 -9.02 -15.88
CA LEU A 62 2.59 -8.93 -14.72
C LEU A 62 2.28 -10.04 -13.71
N SER A 63 3.28 -10.47 -12.97
CA SER A 63 3.14 -11.30 -11.77
C SER A 63 2.30 -10.59 -10.70
N ARG A 64 1.85 -11.32 -9.68
CA ARG A 64 1.06 -10.74 -8.58
C ARG A 64 1.81 -9.62 -7.86
N GLY A 65 3.08 -9.85 -7.50
CA GLY A 65 3.89 -8.85 -6.82
C GLY A 65 4.15 -7.60 -7.67
N GLU A 66 4.42 -7.77 -8.98
CA GLU A 66 4.56 -6.64 -9.90
C GLU A 66 3.27 -5.85 -10.06
N LYS A 67 2.10 -6.52 -10.14
CA LYS A 67 0.79 -5.84 -10.14
C LYS A 67 0.58 -5.03 -8.87
N GLN A 68 0.95 -5.59 -7.73
CA GLN A 68 0.82 -4.89 -6.45
C GLN A 68 1.73 -3.65 -6.40
N LYS A 69 2.99 -3.77 -6.80
CA LYS A 69 3.92 -2.63 -6.90
C LYS A 69 3.41 -1.56 -7.87
N LEU A 70 2.89 -1.97 -9.04
CA LEU A 70 2.30 -1.04 -10.00
C LEU A 70 1.06 -0.33 -9.45
N ALA A 71 0.18 -1.03 -8.73
CA ALA A 71 -1.01 -0.44 -8.13
C ALA A 71 -0.65 0.60 -7.06
N LEU A 72 0.34 0.29 -6.22
CA LEU A 72 0.86 1.23 -5.22
C LEU A 72 1.49 2.45 -5.89
N ALA A 73 2.34 2.25 -6.89
CA ALA A 73 2.95 3.36 -7.63
C ALA A 73 1.91 4.24 -8.31
N ARG A 74 0.88 3.63 -8.93
CA ARG A 74 -0.26 4.32 -9.54
C ARG A 74 -1.03 5.18 -8.53
N ALA A 75 -1.20 4.71 -7.30
CA ALA A 75 -1.84 5.47 -6.24
C ALA A 75 -0.95 6.61 -5.72
N LEU A 76 0.34 6.34 -5.54
CA LEU A 76 1.29 7.27 -4.92
C LEU A 76 1.85 8.35 -5.86
N ILE A 77 1.80 8.13 -7.18
CA ILE A 77 2.35 9.08 -8.17
C ILE A 77 1.67 10.45 -8.12
N THR A 78 0.42 10.51 -7.64
CA THR A 78 -0.34 11.75 -7.44
C THR A 78 -0.06 12.41 -6.08
N LYS A 79 0.81 11.83 -5.26
CA LYS A 79 1.12 12.30 -3.90
C LYS A 79 -0.15 12.52 -3.06
N PRO A 80 -0.94 11.49 -2.81
CA PRO A 80 -2.19 11.64 -2.05
C PRO A 80 -1.90 12.05 -0.60
N GLU A 81 -2.83 12.80 0.00
CA GLU A 81 -2.78 13.12 1.42
C GLU A 81 -3.01 11.87 2.27
N MET A 82 -3.87 10.95 1.79
CA MET A 82 -4.20 9.70 2.47
C MET A 82 -4.24 8.51 1.51
N LEU A 83 -3.65 7.39 1.95
CA LEU A 83 -3.62 6.12 1.24
C LEU A 83 -4.22 5.02 2.12
N PHE A 84 -5.28 4.39 1.63
CA PHE A 84 -5.90 3.22 2.25
C PHE A 84 -5.39 1.95 1.56
N LEU A 85 -4.99 0.97 2.35
CA LEU A 85 -4.45 -0.30 1.86
C LEU A 85 -5.18 -1.46 2.50
N ASP A 86 -5.63 -2.40 1.68
CA ASP A 86 -6.22 -3.64 2.15
C ASP A 86 -5.23 -4.78 1.92
N GLU A 87 -4.60 -5.27 2.99
CA GLU A 87 -3.62 -6.36 3.00
C GLU A 87 -2.60 -6.29 1.84
N PRO A 88 -1.83 -5.21 1.69
CA PRO A 88 -1.07 -4.92 0.46
C PRO A 88 0.05 -5.91 0.14
N THR A 89 0.42 -6.78 1.07
CA THR A 89 1.50 -7.77 0.89
C THR A 89 1.02 -9.21 1.04
N ALA A 90 -0.28 -9.44 1.16
CA ALA A 90 -0.83 -10.78 1.32
C ALA A 90 -0.42 -11.71 0.17
N SER A 91 0.11 -12.88 0.52
CA SER A 91 0.57 -13.92 -0.43
C SER A 91 1.69 -13.46 -1.39
N LEU A 92 2.51 -12.51 -0.98
CA LEU A 92 3.73 -12.12 -1.67
C LEU A 92 4.95 -12.78 -1.01
N ASP A 93 6.03 -12.92 -1.78
CA ASP A 93 7.31 -13.37 -1.24
C ASP A 93 7.96 -12.28 -0.35
N GLY A 94 8.92 -12.70 0.48
CA GLY A 94 9.54 -11.80 1.46
C GLY A 94 10.31 -10.63 0.83
N LYS A 95 10.92 -10.83 -0.36
CA LYS A 95 11.63 -9.77 -1.07
C LYS A 95 10.66 -8.70 -1.55
N THR A 96 9.59 -9.10 -2.23
CA THR A 96 8.55 -8.19 -2.72
C THR A 96 7.85 -7.47 -1.56
N THR A 97 7.60 -8.18 -0.45
CA THR A 97 7.05 -7.57 0.78
C THR A 97 7.95 -6.44 1.29
N LEU A 98 9.25 -6.68 1.42
CA LEU A 98 10.20 -5.65 1.86
C LEU A 98 10.29 -4.45 0.90
N GLU A 99 10.22 -4.68 -0.42
CA GLU A 99 10.21 -3.62 -1.42
C GLU A 99 8.96 -2.72 -1.24
N ILE A 100 7.79 -3.33 -1.03
CA ILE A 100 6.53 -2.62 -0.78
C ILE A 100 6.59 -1.86 0.55
N GLU A 101 7.06 -2.48 1.63
CA GLU A 101 7.19 -1.83 2.94
C GLU A 101 8.08 -0.59 2.88
N LYS A 102 9.22 -0.66 2.19
CA LYS A 102 10.10 0.50 1.96
C LYS A 102 9.40 1.60 1.17
N LEU A 103 8.62 1.23 0.14
CA LEU A 103 7.86 2.20 -0.65
C LEU A 103 6.83 2.94 0.22
N LEU A 104 6.15 2.23 1.11
CA LEU A 104 5.17 2.80 2.04
C LEU A 104 5.84 3.69 3.09
N GLN A 105 6.95 3.26 3.69
CA GLN A 105 7.72 4.06 4.65
C GLN A 105 8.17 5.38 4.03
N ASN A 106 8.81 5.33 2.85
CA ASN A 106 9.23 6.52 2.14
C ASN A 106 8.06 7.47 1.82
N SER A 107 6.89 6.91 1.48
CA SER A 107 5.71 7.73 1.18
C SER A 107 5.14 8.40 2.43
N ALA A 108 5.17 7.70 3.57
CA ALA A 108 4.75 8.26 4.86
C ALA A 108 5.71 9.37 5.34
N GLU A 109 7.01 9.20 5.14
CA GLU A 109 8.04 10.21 5.44
C GLU A 109 7.88 11.47 4.57
N ASN A 110 7.36 11.31 3.35
CA ASN A 110 7.05 12.39 2.43
C ASN A 110 5.63 12.98 2.60
N GLY A 111 4.95 12.68 3.71
CA GLY A 111 3.72 13.35 4.12
C GLY A 111 2.41 12.65 3.76
N THR A 112 2.43 11.46 3.13
CA THR A 112 1.22 10.67 2.92
C THR A 112 0.81 9.96 4.22
N THR A 113 -0.40 10.21 4.69
CA THR A 113 -0.97 9.41 5.79
C THR A 113 -1.39 8.04 5.26
N ILE A 114 -0.92 6.96 5.90
CA ILE A 114 -1.23 5.59 5.47
C ILE A 114 -2.11 4.91 6.52
N MET A 115 -3.25 4.36 6.06
CA MET A 115 -4.09 3.47 6.83
C MET A 115 -4.12 2.10 6.14
N MET A 116 -3.70 1.05 6.85
CA MET A 116 -3.52 -0.28 6.27
C MET A 116 -4.19 -1.34 7.13
N SER A 117 -5.00 -2.21 6.52
CA SER A 117 -5.41 -3.47 7.13
C SER A 117 -4.30 -4.52 6.96
N THR A 118 -4.03 -5.29 7.99
CA THR A 118 -3.15 -6.46 7.93
C THR A 118 -3.45 -7.42 9.07
N HIS A 119 -3.27 -8.71 8.83
CA HIS A 119 -3.23 -9.74 9.86
C HIS A 119 -1.78 -10.21 10.15
N ASP A 120 -0.78 -9.67 9.44
CA ASP A 120 0.64 -9.93 9.69
C ASP A 120 1.14 -9.06 10.85
N ILE A 121 1.28 -9.69 12.03
CA ILE A 121 1.82 -9.06 13.24
C ILE A 121 3.23 -8.50 13.01
N GLY A 122 4.06 -9.22 12.24
CA GLY A 122 5.42 -8.79 11.91
C GLY A 122 5.42 -7.50 11.10
N GLN A 123 4.57 -7.40 10.08
CA GLN A 123 4.38 -6.20 9.28
C GLN A 123 3.86 -5.03 10.13
N ALA A 124 2.85 -5.28 10.95
CA ALA A 124 2.31 -4.25 11.85
C ALA A 124 3.39 -3.71 12.80
N LYS A 125 4.25 -4.58 13.36
CA LYS A 125 5.40 -4.17 14.20
C LYS A 125 6.43 -3.31 13.46
N ARG A 126 6.67 -3.58 12.16
CA ARG A 126 7.66 -2.83 11.36
C ARG A 126 7.16 -1.47 10.89
N LEU A 127 5.86 -1.34 10.61
CA LEU A 127 5.31 -0.18 9.90
C LEU A 127 4.44 0.73 10.76
N ALA A 128 3.69 0.18 11.70
CA ALA A 128 2.65 0.94 12.37
C ALA A 128 3.18 1.90 13.43
N LYS A 129 2.68 3.12 13.43
CA LYS A 129 2.80 4.06 14.55
C LYS A 129 1.66 3.87 15.56
N ASN A 130 0.46 3.62 15.06
CA ASN A 130 -0.74 3.36 15.87
C ASN A 130 -1.44 2.11 15.35
N ILE A 131 -2.07 1.38 16.25
CA ILE A 131 -2.89 0.19 15.96
C ILE A 131 -4.33 0.47 16.31
N LEU A 132 -5.22 0.18 15.36
CA LEU A 132 -6.66 0.07 15.58
C LEU A 132 -7.01 -1.41 15.54
N PHE A 133 -7.33 -1.99 16.68
CA PHE A 133 -7.68 -3.41 16.75
C PHE A 133 -9.19 -3.60 16.58
N LEU A 134 -9.55 -4.25 15.47
CA LEU A 134 -10.94 -4.55 15.13
C LEU A 134 -11.23 -6.04 15.34
N ASN A 135 -12.36 -6.32 15.95
CA ASN A 135 -12.88 -7.68 16.10
C ASN A 135 -14.39 -7.69 15.88
N LYS A 136 -14.90 -8.64 15.07
CA LYS A 136 -16.34 -8.80 14.76
C LYS A 136 -17.02 -7.48 14.35
N GLY A 137 -16.34 -6.68 13.51
CA GLY A 137 -16.85 -5.40 13.03
C GLY A 137 -16.86 -4.26 14.06
N LYS A 138 -16.23 -4.43 15.22
CA LYS A 138 -16.14 -3.41 16.27
C LYS A 138 -14.69 -3.01 16.50
N LEU A 139 -14.47 -1.73 16.74
CA LEU A 139 -13.18 -1.21 17.19
C LEU A 139 -13.07 -1.47 18.71
N GLU A 140 -12.20 -2.41 19.09
CA GLU A 140 -11.99 -2.78 20.51
C GLU A 140 -10.95 -1.90 21.20
N SER A 141 -9.91 -1.50 20.48
CA SER A 141 -8.87 -0.61 21.05
C SER A 141 -8.16 0.21 19.99
N THR A 142 -7.65 1.37 20.43
CA THR A 142 -6.71 2.20 19.67
C THR A 142 -5.54 2.50 20.57
N GLN A 143 -4.33 2.11 20.15
CA GLN A 143 -3.10 2.28 20.94
C GLN A 143 -1.91 2.62 20.04
N PRO A 144 -0.89 3.36 20.57
CA PRO A 144 0.43 3.38 19.94
C PRO A 144 0.98 1.97 19.76
N ALA A 145 1.60 1.68 18.62
CA ALA A 145 2.03 0.33 18.28
C ALA A 145 2.93 -0.30 19.35
N GLN A 146 3.89 0.45 19.88
CA GLN A 146 4.80 -0.03 20.94
C GLN A 146 4.03 -0.50 22.18
N ILE A 147 2.97 0.23 22.57
CA ILE A 147 2.14 -0.12 23.73
C ILE A 147 1.26 -1.31 23.38
N PHE A 148 0.62 -1.31 22.20
CA PHE A 148 -0.24 -2.40 21.76
C PHE A 148 0.46 -3.76 21.81
N PHE A 149 1.70 -3.86 21.35
CA PHE A 149 2.46 -5.11 21.32
C PHE A 149 3.04 -5.52 22.67
N ARG A 150 3.16 -4.62 23.63
CA ARG A 150 3.69 -4.89 24.97
C ARG A 150 2.58 -5.08 26.00
N GLU A 151 1.58 -4.23 25.97
CA GLU A 151 0.51 -4.12 26.96
C GLU A 151 -0.85 -3.89 26.28
N PRO A 152 -1.38 -4.87 25.52
CA PRO A 152 -2.65 -4.70 24.84
C PRO A 152 -3.81 -4.58 25.83
N ILE A 153 -4.68 -3.58 25.64
CA ILE A 153 -5.82 -3.31 26.51
C ILE A 153 -6.88 -4.42 26.37
N SER A 154 -7.18 -4.83 25.12
CA SER A 154 -8.19 -5.85 24.83
C SER A 154 -7.65 -7.26 25.08
N ASN A 155 -8.46 -8.12 25.72
CA ASN A 155 -8.13 -9.53 25.88
C ASN A 155 -8.04 -10.26 24.53
N ASN A 156 -8.89 -9.90 23.57
CA ASN A 156 -8.85 -10.45 22.21
C ASN A 156 -7.56 -10.04 21.49
N ALA A 157 -7.08 -8.81 21.70
CA ALA A 157 -5.79 -8.37 21.18
C ALA A 157 -4.62 -9.17 21.76
N ARG A 158 -4.66 -9.53 23.06
CA ARG A 158 -3.64 -10.41 23.69
C ARG A 158 -3.62 -11.76 23.03
N LYS A 159 -4.80 -12.41 22.86
CA LYS A 159 -4.92 -13.70 22.18
C LYS A 159 -4.37 -13.61 20.74
N PHE A 160 -4.78 -12.59 19.99
CA PHE A 160 -4.33 -12.39 18.63
C PHE A 160 -2.81 -12.26 18.53
N ILE A 161 -2.18 -11.45 19.40
CA ILE A 161 -0.73 -11.27 19.44
C ILE A 161 0.01 -12.58 19.83
N ALA A 162 -0.62 -13.39 20.72
CA ALA A 162 -0.10 -14.69 21.11
C ALA A 162 -0.30 -15.77 20.03
N GLY A 163 -0.98 -15.49 18.93
CA GLY A 163 -1.33 -16.47 17.89
C GLY A 163 -2.47 -17.42 18.28
N GLU A 164 -3.24 -17.06 19.29
CA GLU A 164 -4.42 -17.82 19.72
C GLU A 164 -5.64 -17.48 18.88
N ILE A 165 -6.61 -18.37 18.83
CA ILE A 165 -7.88 -18.14 18.13
C ILE A 165 -8.71 -17.10 18.91
N VAL A 166 -9.14 -16.06 18.23
CA VAL A 166 -10.05 -15.04 18.76
C VAL A 166 -11.47 -15.40 18.29
N GLU A 167 -12.33 -15.78 19.22
CA GLU A 167 -13.73 -16.13 18.97
C GLU A 167 -14.64 -14.89 18.91
#